data_ce96a1b1c4535e8a4cbd5d9f24390419
#
_entry.id   ce96a1b1c4535e8a4cbd5d9f24390419
#
_cell.length_a   1.000
_cell.length_b   1.000
_cell.length_c   1.000
_cell.angle_alpha   90.00
_cell.angle_beta   90.00
_cell.angle_gamma   90.00
#
_symmetry.space_group_name_H-M   'P 1'
#
loop_
_entity.id
_entity.type
_entity.pdbx_description
1 polymer ?
#
loop_
_entity_poly.entity_id
_entity_poly.type
_entity_poly.pdbx_seq_one_letter_code
_entity_poly.pdbx_strand_id
1 'polypeptide(L)'
;WDAAWSKADMWGRMRMSPRDILDVTGSEYTYLMNGSPSASNWTGLFRPGEKIRLRFINASAMTYFDVRVPGLPMTVISADGQPVQPVETDEFRIGVAETYDVIVQPTDTAHTVFAQSQDRSGYVRGTLATRKGVEAPVPPMYPRTERGMAAMGMGAMSMGAMGKDGDMNMDSGMDMGGKMAMMSGSNDKAHGEMMMDGAGSGMSKMS
;
A
#
# COMPACT_ATOMS: atom_id res chain seq x y z
N TRP A 1 5.78 29.18 -17.64
CA TRP A 1 5.37 27.79 -17.43
C TRP A 1 5.84 26.90 -18.59
N ASP A 2 5.64 27.32 -19.84
CA ASP A 2 5.95 26.51 -21.03
C ASP A 2 7.45 26.22 -21.19
N ALA A 3 8.33 27.18 -20.86
CA ALA A 3 9.78 27.01 -21.00
C ALA A 3 10.38 26.04 -19.96
N ALA A 4 9.82 25.96 -18.77
CA ALA A 4 10.24 24.98 -17.76
C ALA A 4 9.70 23.57 -18.07
N TRP A 5 8.51 23.51 -18.65
CA TRP A 5 7.86 22.27 -19.06
C TRP A 5 8.55 21.59 -20.23
N SER A 6 9.00 22.37 -21.20
CA SER A 6 9.72 21.82 -22.37
C SER A 6 11.09 21.24 -22.04
N LYS A 7 11.69 21.66 -20.91
CA LYS A 7 12.97 21.16 -20.40
C LYS A 7 12.84 20.02 -19.39
N ALA A 8 11.61 19.70 -18.97
CA ALA A 8 11.39 18.61 -18.05
C ALA A 8 11.71 17.26 -18.74
N ASP A 9 12.35 16.37 -17.99
CA ASP A 9 12.50 14.99 -18.43
C ASP A 9 11.11 14.31 -18.51
N MET A 10 11.09 13.05 -18.93
CA MET A 10 9.84 12.33 -19.10
C MET A 10 9.03 12.23 -17.79
N TRP A 11 9.71 12.11 -16.65
CA TRP A 11 9.06 12.08 -15.34
C TRP A 11 8.39 13.40 -15.02
N GLY A 12 9.09 14.51 -15.25
CA GLY A 12 8.53 15.85 -15.05
C GLY A 12 7.35 16.12 -15.96
N ARG A 13 7.39 15.65 -17.24
CA ARG A 13 6.27 15.79 -18.18
C ARG A 13 5.01 15.04 -17.73
N MET A 14 5.18 13.85 -17.15
CA MET A 14 4.08 13.05 -16.62
C MET A 14 3.67 13.48 -15.20
N ARG A 15 4.34 14.48 -14.62
CA ARG A 15 4.19 14.88 -13.22
C ARG A 15 4.35 13.71 -12.25
N MET A 16 5.30 12.84 -12.57
CA MET A 16 5.63 11.65 -11.78
C MET A 16 7.05 11.78 -11.26
N SER A 17 7.32 11.08 -10.17
CA SER A 17 8.67 10.94 -9.63
C SER A 17 9.03 9.45 -9.56
N PRO A 18 10.25 9.04 -9.95
CA PRO A 18 10.69 7.65 -9.77
C PRO A 18 10.79 7.25 -8.30
N ARG A 19 10.72 8.23 -7.39
CA ARG A 19 10.77 8.05 -5.95
C ARG A 19 9.40 8.05 -5.28
N ASP A 20 8.41 8.70 -5.90
CA ASP A 20 7.06 8.85 -5.36
C ASP A 20 6.17 7.75 -5.92
N ILE A 21 5.85 6.81 -5.08
CA ILE A 21 4.98 5.69 -5.39
C ILE A 21 3.53 6.01 -5.03
N LEU A 22 3.36 7.00 -4.17
CA LEU A 22 2.09 7.33 -3.53
C LEU A 22 1.78 8.82 -3.73
N ASP A 23 0.51 9.14 -3.94
CA ASP A 23 0.03 10.52 -4.06
C ASP A 23 0.09 11.29 -2.73
N VAL A 24 0.15 10.57 -1.59
CA VAL A 24 0.29 11.11 -0.26
C VAL A 24 1.66 10.79 0.28
N THR A 25 2.50 11.80 0.43
CA THR A 25 3.91 11.66 0.81
C THR A 25 4.22 12.39 2.11
N GLY A 26 5.17 11.87 2.90
CA GLY A 26 5.66 12.52 4.11
C GLY A 26 6.45 13.81 3.85
N SER A 27 6.71 14.15 2.58
CA SER A 27 7.28 15.43 2.19
C SER A 27 6.29 16.59 2.33
N GLU A 28 4.98 16.29 2.21
CA GLU A 28 3.90 17.27 2.26
C GLU A 28 2.99 17.06 3.46
N TYR A 29 2.88 15.84 3.96
CA TYR A 29 1.96 15.47 5.03
C TYR A 29 2.70 14.95 6.26
N THR A 30 2.14 15.22 7.43
CA THR A 30 2.64 14.68 8.70
C THR A 30 1.91 13.38 9.03
N TYR A 31 2.66 12.30 9.19
CA TYR A 31 2.11 11.03 9.65
C TYR A 31 1.86 11.06 11.16
N LEU A 32 0.75 10.45 11.58
CA LEU A 32 0.31 10.43 12.98
C LEU A 32 0.19 8.99 13.49
N MET A 33 0.58 8.77 14.73
CA MET A 33 0.31 7.54 15.49
C MET A 33 -0.60 7.89 16.66
N ASN A 34 -1.81 7.32 16.69
CA ASN A 34 -2.86 7.66 17.67
C ASN A 34 -3.07 9.18 17.81
N GLY A 35 -3.12 9.88 16.66
CA GLY A 35 -3.32 11.33 16.61
C GLY A 35 -2.10 12.18 16.97
N SER A 36 -0.95 11.57 17.26
CA SER A 36 0.28 12.26 17.66
C SER A 36 1.33 12.19 16.56
N PRO A 37 1.97 13.32 16.19
CA PRO A 37 3.12 13.32 15.31
C PRO A 37 4.35 12.73 16.01
N SER A 38 5.38 12.36 15.24
CA SER A 38 6.64 11.80 15.77
C SER A 38 7.28 12.63 16.89
N ALA A 39 7.16 13.98 16.81
CA ALA A 39 7.71 14.89 17.82
C ALA A 39 7.00 14.77 19.17
N SER A 40 5.70 14.46 19.18
CA SER A 40 4.93 14.28 20.42
C SER A 40 5.11 12.90 21.05
N ASN A 41 5.66 11.96 20.31
CA ASN A 41 6.04 10.61 20.75
C ASN A 41 4.95 9.92 21.61
N TRP A 42 3.90 9.43 20.98
CA TRP A 42 2.88 8.64 21.69
C TRP A 42 3.54 7.54 22.55
N THR A 43 3.08 7.37 23.79
CA THR A 43 3.64 6.39 24.72
C THR A 43 2.59 5.42 25.22
N GLY A 44 2.82 4.13 24.96
CA GLY A 44 2.10 3.01 25.56
C GLY A 44 2.86 2.47 26.77
N LEU A 45 2.17 2.26 27.88
CA LEU A 45 2.80 1.76 29.12
C LEU A 45 2.69 0.24 29.21
N PHE A 46 3.74 -0.41 29.71
CA PHE A 46 3.76 -1.84 29.95
C PHE A 46 4.56 -2.21 31.23
N ARG A 47 4.40 -3.44 31.69
CA ARG A 47 5.22 -4.05 32.74
C ARG A 47 6.22 -5.02 32.12
N PRO A 48 7.51 -5.02 32.52
CA PRO A 48 8.50 -5.93 31.97
C PRO A 48 8.04 -7.40 32.00
N GLY A 49 8.16 -8.09 30.87
CA GLY A 49 7.73 -9.48 30.70
C GLY A 49 6.23 -9.68 30.45
N GLU A 50 5.44 -8.62 30.46
CA GLU A 50 4.01 -8.67 30.12
C GLU A 50 3.82 -9.01 28.63
N LYS A 51 2.89 -9.92 28.34
CA LYS A 51 2.44 -10.15 26.96
C LYS A 51 1.43 -9.08 26.56
N ILE A 52 1.79 -8.31 25.55
CA ILE A 52 1.00 -7.20 25.06
C ILE A 52 0.45 -7.54 23.68
N ARG A 53 -0.84 -7.36 23.49
CA ARG A 53 -1.45 -7.40 22.17
C ARG A 53 -1.49 -5.98 21.61
N LEU A 54 -0.68 -5.71 20.63
CA LEU A 54 -0.69 -4.49 19.85
C LEU A 54 -1.65 -4.67 18.67
N ARG A 55 -2.54 -3.72 18.50
CA ARG A 55 -3.47 -3.70 17.38
C ARG A 55 -3.07 -2.57 16.45
N PHE A 56 -2.54 -2.92 15.29
CA PHE A 56 -2.16 -1.99 14.26
C PHE A 56 -3.30 -1.80 13.26
N ILE A 57 -3.64 -0.56 12.99
CA ILE A 57 -4.68 -0.17 12.03
C ILE A 57 -4.08 0.91 11.15
N ASN A 58 -3.98 0.68 9.85
CA ASN A 58 -3.56 1.70 8.92
C ASN A 58 -4.78 2.49 8.44
N ALA A 59 -5.04 3.62 9.09
CA ALA A 59 -6.13 4.54 8.75
C ALA A 59 -5.69 5.67 7.83
N SER A 60 -4.55 5.52 7.11
CA SER A 60 -4.10 6.51 6.14
C SER A 60 -4.95 6.49 4.87
N ALA A 61 -4.95 7.59 4.13
CA ALA A 61 -5.70 7.68 2.88
C ALA A 61 -5.12 6.78 1.77
N MET A 62 -3.78 6.75 1.61
CA MET A 62 -3.11 6.05 0.51
C MET A 62 -1.75 5.44 0.88
N THR A 63 -1.25 5.69 2.09
CA THR A 63 0.13 5.34 2.46
C THR A 63 0.23 3.93 3.02
N TYR A 64 1.14 3.12 2.48
CA TYR A 64 1.59 1.86 3.07
C TYR A 64 2.73 2.14 4.05
N PHE A 65 2.76 1.41 5.17
CA PHE A 65 3.82 1.54 6.16
C PHE A 65 4.54 0.22 6.39
N ASP A 66 5.86 0.30 6.52
CA ASP A 66 6.68 -0.77 7.08
C ASP A 66 6.80 -0.52 8.58
N VAL A 67 6.27 -1.45 9.37
CA VAL A 67 6.18 -1.37 10.83
C VAL A 67 7.20 -2.30 11.45
N ARG A 68 8.00 -1.78 12.39
CA ARG A 68 8.97 -2.55 13.16
C ARG A 68 9.11 -2.03 14.59
N VAL A 69 9.54 -2.91 15.48
CA VAL A 69 9.90 -2.57 16.85
C VAL A 69 11.30 -3.11 17.08
N PRO A 70 12.36 -2.29 16.88
CA PRO A 70 13.72 -2.77 16.95
C PRO A 70 14.05 -3.46 18.27
N GLY A 71 14.65 -4.66 18.17
CA GLY A 71 15.03 -5.47 19.32
C GLY A 71 13.87 -6.16 20.06
N LEU A 72 12.65 -6.14 19.49
CA LEU A 72 11.49 -6.80 20.05
C LEU A 72 10.77 -7.64 18.99
N PRO A 73 10.91 -8.96 18.99
CA PRO A 73 10.20 -9.84 18.08
C PRO A 73 8.69 -9.66 18.19
N MET A 74 8.01 -9.68 17.05
CA MET A 74 6.59 -9.52 16.94
C MET A 74 5.95 -10.81 16.43
N THR A 75 4.94 -11.33 17.13
CA THR A 75 4.17 -12.49 16.66
C THR A 75 2.83 -12.03 16.12
N VAL A 76 2.64 -12.07 14.81
CA VAL A 76 1.37 -11.76 14.15
C VAL A 76 0.40 -12.91 14.42
N ILE A 77 -0.79 -12.59 14.97
CA ILE A 77 -1.80 -13.57 15.33
C ILE A 77 -3.14 -13.36 14.62
N SER A 78 -3.36 -12.18 14.04
CA SER A 78 -4.58 -11.87 13.28
C SER A 78 -4.27 -10.87 12.18
N ALA A 79 -4.94 -11.01 11.05
CA ALA A 79 -4.95 -10.08 9.92
C ALA A 79 -6.40 -9.79 9.53
N ASP A 80 -6.75 -8.52 9.37
CA ASP A 80 -8.10 -8.04 9.01
C ASP A 80 -9.23 -8.68 9.83
N GLY A 81 -8.98 -8.79 11.14
CA GLY A 81 -9.92 -9.35 12.10
C GLY A 81 -10.05 -10.87 12.07
N GLN A 82 -9.31 -11.56 11.20
CA GLN A 82 -9.30 -13.02 11.12
C GLN A 82 -8.04 -13.59 11.81
N PRO A 83 -8.17 -14.65 12.63
CA PRO A 83 -7.02 -15.33 13.19
C PRO A 83 -6.17 -15.97 12.08
N VAL A 84 -4.86 -15.86 12.21
CA VAL A 84 -3.90 -16.50 11.30
C VAL A 84 -3.00 -17.46 12.08
N GLN A 85 -2.32 -18.37 11.38
CA GLN A 85 -1.25 -19.13 11.99
C GLN A 85 -0.21 -18.13 12.53
N PRO A 86 0.19 -18.22 13.81
CA PRO A 86 1.13 -17.27 14.39
C PRO A 86 2.45 -17.25 13.61
N VAL A 87 2.89 -16.05 13.21
CA VAL A 87 4.14 -15.82 12.49
C VAL A 87 4.97 -14.83 13.27
N GLU A 88 6.19 -15.22 13.62
CA GLU A 88 7.17 -14.31 14.21
C GLU A 88 7.90 -13.54 13.12
N THR A 89 8.02 -12.23 13.32
CA THR A 89 8.68 -11.32 12.38
C THR A 89 9.26 -10.12 13.10
N ASP A 90 10.30 -9.53 12.53
CA ASP A 90 10.89 -8.27 13.00
C ASP A 90 10.24 -7.04 12.34
N GLU A 91 9.58 -7.25 11.20
CA GLU A 91 8.94 -6.19 10.43
C GLU A 91 7.76 -6.76 9.62
N PHE A 92 6.72 -5.96 9.45
CA PHE A 92 5.65 -6.27 8.51
C PHE A 92 5.20 -4.99 7.79
N ARG A 93 4.68 -5.17 6.57
CA ARG A 93 4.03 -4.11 5.81
C ARG A 93 2.54 -4.12 6.08
N ILE A 94 1.97 -2.93 6.29
CA ILE A 94 0.53 -2.74 6.46
C ILE A 94 0.00 -1.81 5.37
N GLY A 95 -0.93 -2.32 4.57
CA GLY A 95 -1.62 -1.56 3.53
C GLY A 95 -2.73 -0.69 4.09
N VAL A 96 -3.29 0.14 3.22
CA VAL A 96 -4.42 1.01 3.58
C VAL A 96 -5.63 0.17 3.99
N ALA A 97 -6.26 0.55 5.09
CA ALA A 97 -7.38 -0.13 5.74
C ALA A 97 -7.09 -1.53 6.30
N GLU A 98 -5.87 -2.05 6.15
CA GLU A 98 -5.48 -3.31 6.78
C GLU A 98 -5.33 -3.17 8.30
N THR A 99 -5.54 -4.29 8.98
CA THR A 99 -5.35 -4.40 10.43
C THR A 99 -4.54 -5.66 10.79
N TYR A 100 -3.60 -5.50 11.73
CA TYR A 100 -2.84 -6.63 12.29
C TYR A 100 -2.89 -6.62 13.80
N ASP A 101 -3.12 -7.78 14.40
CA ASP A 101 -2.93 -7.99 15.83
C ASP A 101 -1.61 -8.74 16.05
N VAL A 102 -0.78 -8.18 16.88
CA VAL A 102 0.59 -8.65 17.14
C VAL A 102 0.82 -8.82 18.61
N ILE A 103 1.38 -9.93 19.03
CA ILE A 103 1.84 -10.16 20.41
C ILE A 103 3.31 -9.80 20.50
N VAL A 104 3.66 -9.00 21.52
CA VAL A 104 5.02 -8.68 21.92
C VAL A 104 5.20 -8.93 23.40
N GLN A 105 6.43 -9.20 23.84
CA GLN A 105 6.75 -9.41 25.26
C GLN A 105 8.02 -8.64 25.62
N PRO A 106 7.94 -7.32 25.82
CA PRO A 106 9.10 -6.49 26.13
C PRO A 106 9.61 -6.76 27.54
N THR A 107 10.94 -6.84 27.67
CA THR A 107 11.65 -6.99 28.94
C THR A 107 12.46 -5.75 29.30
N ASP A 108 12.85 -4.97 28.30
CA ASP A 108 13.61 -3.73 28.48
C ASP A 108 12.73 -2.57 28.97
N THR A 109 13.35 -1.44 29.26
CA THR A 109 12.63 -0.28 29.80
C THR A 109 11.81 0.45 28.76
N ALA A 110 12.21 0.41 27.49
CA ALA A 110 11.50 1.06 26.39
C ALA A 110 11.87 0.47 25.02
N HIS A 111 10.91 0.49 24.09
CA HIS A 111 11.06 0.12 22.69
C HIS A 111 10.38 1.17 21.80
N THR A 112 10.99 1.51 20.68
CA THR A 112 10.39 2.38 19.68
C THR A 112 9.48 1.57 18.76
N VAL A 113 8.20 1.91 18.72
CA VAL A 113 7.29 1.48 17.64
C VAL A 113 7.50 2.43 16.47
N PHE A 114 7.98 1.92 15.36
CA PHE A 114 8.38 2.72 14.22
C PHE A 114 7.61 2.29 12.97
N ALA A 115 6.99 3.24 12.31
CA ALA A 115 6.28 3.01 11.06
C ALA A 115 6.80 3.97 10.00
N GLN A 116 7.46 3.44 8.99
CA GLN A 116 8.04 4.19 7.88
C GLN A 116 7.18 4.04 6.63
N SER A 117 6.90 5.14 5.94
CA SER A 117 6.18 5.09 4.67
C SER A 117 6.94 4.29 3.60
N GLN A 118 6.21 3.58 2.77
CA GLN A 118 6.79 2.75 1.70
C GLN A 118 7.62 3.57 0.71
N ASP A 119 7.23 4.80 0.42
CA ASP A 119 7.94 5.72 -0.46
C ASP A 119 9.20 6.33 0.18
N ARG A 120 9.44 6.03 1.47
CA ARG A 120 10.59 6.54 2.26
C ARG A 120 10.61 8.07 2.41
N SER A 121 9.47 8.73 2.26
CA SER A 121 9.35 10.18 2.43
C SER A 121 9.29 10.61 3.89
N GLY A 122 8.87 9.72 4.80
CA GLY A 122 8.74 10.03 6.20
C GLY A 122 8.43 8.81 7.07
N TYR A 123 8.26 9.06 8.36
CA TYR A 123 7.91 8.06 9.35
C TYR A 123 7.06 8.65 10.46
N VAL A 124 6.42 7.78 11.21
CA VAL A 124 5.87 8.09 12.52
C VAL A 124 6.40 7.13 13.56
N ARG A 125 6.57 7.60 14.79
CA ARG A 125 7.03 6.81 15.91
C ARG A 125 6.13 6.96 17.14
N GLY A 126 6.15 5.93 17.96
CA GLY A 126 5.68 5.94 19.33
C GLY A 126 6.66 5.15 20.20
N THR A 127 6.45 5.13 21.50
CA THR A 127 7.27 4.39 22.44
C THR A 127 6.41 3.45 23.29
N LEU A 128 6.80 2.20 23.39
CA LEU A 128 6.39 1.32 24.48
C LEU A 128 7.37 1.53 25.62
N ALA A 129 6.91 1.88 26.82
CA ALA A 129 7.79 2.18 27.95
C ALA A 129 7.20 1.68 29.27
N THR A 130 8.07 1.44 30.26
CA THR A 130 7.66 1.07 31.61
C THR A 130 7.11 2.25 32.42
N ARG A 131 7.42 3.48 31.99
CA ARG A 131 6.95 4.73 32.60
C ARG A 131 6.93 5.86 31.57
N LYS A 132 6.13 6.89 31.81
CA LYS A 132 6.11 8.10 30.98
C LYS A 132 7.46 8.82 30.98
N GLY A 133 7.80 9.46 29.84
CA GLY A 133 9.01 10.26 29.67
C GLY A 133 10.28 9.43 29.40
N VAL A 134 10.17 8.10 29.30
CA VAL A 134 11.25 7.25 28.79
C VAL A 134 11.10 7.08 27.31
N GLU A 135 12.18 7.26 26.57
CA GLU A 135 12.23 7.08 25.12
C GLU A 135 13.27 6.03 24.75
N ALA A 136 13.03 5.34 23.65
CA ALA A 136 14.00 4.44 23.04
C ALA A 136 14.62 5.09 21.79
N PRO A 137 15.80 4.64 21.34
CA PRO A 137 16.42 5.14 20.12
C PRO A 137 15.51 5.00 18.90
N VAL A 138 15.49 6.01 18.05
CA VAL A 138 14.76 5.98 16.79
C VAL A 138 15.62 5.27 15.75
N PRO A 139 15.15 4.20 15.11
CA PRO A 139 15.94 3.52 14.10
C PRO A 139 16.10 4.41 12.85
N PRO A 140 17.21 4.22 12.09
CA PRO A 140 17.37 4.92 10.82
C PRO A 140 16.28 4.50 9.85
N MET A 141 15.84 5.44 9.00
CA MET A 141 14.98 5.11 7.87
C MET A 141 15.73 4.27 6.84
N TYR A 142 15.02 3.36 6.19
CA TYR A 142 15.55 2.72 5.00
C TYR A 142 15.75 3.74 3.88
N PRO A 143 16.73 3.53 3.01
CA PRO A 143 16.97 4.44 1.91
C PRO A 143 15.79 4.43 0.92
N ARG A 144 15.56 5.53 0.26
CA ARG A 144 14.62 5.61 -0.86
C ARG A 144 15.11 4.74 -2.00
N THR A 145 14.22 3.92 -2.53
CA THR A 145 14.49 3.12 -3.72
C THR A 145 14.07 3.93 -4.95
N GLU A 146 15.00 4.15 -5.87
CA GLU A 146 14.68 4.72 -7.17
C GLU A 146 14.14 3.61 -8.07
N ARG A 147 12.93 3.81 -8.60
CA ARG A 147 12.34 2.92 -9.58
C ARG A 147 12.70 3.41 -10.98
N GLY A 148 13.57 2.71 -11.65
CA GLY A 148 13.88 2.98 -13.06
C GLY A 148 12.71 2.60 -13.98
N MET A 149 12.74 3.09 -15.21
CA MET A 149 11.76 2.80 -16.27
C MET A 149 11.54 1.29 -16.48
N ALA A 150 12.57 0.48 -16.30
CA ALA A 150 12.50 -0.97 -16.40
C ALA A 150 11.57 -1.59 -15.35
N ALA A 151 11.55 -1.05 -14.14
CA ALA A 151 10.67 -1.51 -13.05
C ALA A 151 9.18 -1.20 -13.30
N MET A 152 8.89 -0.25 -14.19
CA MET A 152 7.53 0.13 -14.60
C MET A 152 7.07 -0.62 -15.86
N GLY A 153 7.80 -1.63 -16.31
CA GLY A 153 7.48 -2.39 -17.52
C GLY A 153 7.78 -1.65 -18.83
N MET A 154 8.35 -0.45 -18.78
CA MET A 154 8.70 0.35 -19.96
C MET A 154 10.14 0.13 -20.41
N GLY A 155 10.85 -0.82 -19.83
CA GLY A 155 12.25 -1.14 -20.18
C GLY A 155 12.47 -1.74 -21.57
N ALA A 156 11.40 -2.14 -22.26
CA ALA A 156 11.47 -2.69 -23.62
C ALA A 156 11.27 -1.65 -24.73
N MET A 157 10.92 -0.41 -24.40
CA MET A 157 10.99 0.68 -25.37
C MET A 157 12.43 1.15 -25.46
N SER A 158 13.23 0.37 -26.18
CA SER A 158 14.55 0.79 -26.66
C SER A 158 14.37 2.13 -27.37
N MET A 159 14.91 3.19 -26.83
CA MET A 159 15.20 4.40 -27.59
C MET A 159 16.36 4.12 -28.54
N GLY A 160 16.23 3.02 -29.30
CA GLY A 160 17.08 2.71 -30.44
C GLY A 160 16.59 3.53 -31.59
N ALA A 161 17.44 4.45 -32.05
CA ALA A 161 17.36 5.16 -33.31
C ALA A 161 16.23 6.20 -33.45
N MET A 162 16.27 7.29 -32.69
CA MET A 162 16.01 8.57 -33.30
C MET A 162 17.29 9.00 -33.95
N GLY A 163 17.50 8.50 -35.20
CA GLY A 163 18.50 9.01 -36.08
C GLY A 163 18.28 10.52 -36.30
N LYS A 164 19.33 11.30 -36.13
CA LYS A 164 19.42 12.60 -36.74
C LYS A 164 19.26 12.35 -38.25
N ASP A 165 18.43 13.11 -38.90
CA ASP A 165 18.12 13.10 -40.32
C ASP A 165 16.86 12.27 -40.69
N GLY A 166 15.78 12.99 -40.88
CA GLY A 166 14.54 12.43 -41.39
C GLY A 166 13.45 13.46 -41.45
N ASP A 167 13.45 14.26 -42.52
CA ASP A 167 12.30 15.01 -43.00
C ASP A 167 11.04 14.12 -42.92
N MET A 168 10.12 14.42 -41.98
CA MET A 168 8.80 13.78 -41.96
C MET A 168 7.94 14.44 -43.03
N ASN A 169 7.97 13.89 -44.22
CA ASN A 169 6.96 14.12 -45.23
C ASN A 169 5.64 13.55 -44.74
N MET A 170 4.74 14.40 -44.23
CA MET A 170 3.35 14.08 -43.84
C MET A 170 2.49 14.13 -45.11
N ASP A 171 2.68 13.23 -46.03
CA ASP A 171 1.72 13.02 -47.08
C ASP A 171 1.57 11.51 -47.40
N SER A 172 0.76 10.85 -46.60
CA SER A 172 0.12 9.62 -46.99
C SER A 172 -1.26 9.55 -46.28
N GLY A 173 -2.29 9.86 -47.08
CA GLY A 173 -3.68 9.83 -46.70
C GLY A 173 -4.06 8.49 -46.07
N MET A 174 -4.66 8.54 -44.91
CA MET A 174 -5.40 7.42 -44.36
C MET A 174 -6.71 7.27 -45.14
N ASP A 175 -6.69 6.33 -46.06
CA ASP A 175 -7.91 5.80 -46.71
C ASP A 175 -8.71 5.01 -45.66
N MET A 176 -9.75 5.63 -45.13
CA MET A 176 -10.76 5.03 -44.24
C MET A 176 -11.90 4.42 -45.09
N GLY A 177 -11.55 3.58 -46.02
CA GLY A 177 -12.49 2.88 -46.85
C GLY A 177 -12.37 1.36 -46.76
N GLY A 178 -12.87 0.75 -45.69
CA GLY A 178 -12.84 -0.70 -45.50
C GLY A 178 -14.11 -1.22 -44.78
N LYS A 179 -15.16 -1.36 -45.55
CA LYS A 179 -16.30 -2.35 -45.45
C LYS A 179 -16.62 -2.88 -44.05
N MET A 180 -17.71 -2.32 -43.48
CA MET A 180 -18.58 -3.05 -42.56
C MET A 180 -19.24 -4.22 -43.31
N ALA A 181 -18.81 -5.43 -43.04
CA ALA A 181 -19.57 -6.62 -43.40
C ALA A 181 -20.57 -6.88 -42.26
N MET A 182 -21.82 -6.58 -42.54
CA MET A 182 -22.95 -7.06 -41.73
C MET A 182 -22.99 -8.59 -41.85
N MET A 183 -22.81 -9.28 -40.76
CA MET A 183 -23.32 -10.64 -40.60
C MET A 183 -24.58 -10.59 -39.77
N SER A 184 -25.67 -10.57 -40.48
CA SER A 184 -27.00 -10.99 -40.06
C SER A 184 -26.97 -12.52 -39.93
N GLY A 185 -27.28 -13.03 -38.76
CA GLY A 185 -27.42 -14.46 -38.50
C GLY A 185 -28.43 -14.65 -37.36
N SER A 186 -29.63 -14.91 -37.78
CA SER A 186 -30.84 -15.40 -37.16
C SER A 186 -30.66 -16.34 -35.98
N ASN A 187 -31.34 -16.02 -34.90
CA ASN A 187 -32.45 -16.77 -34.30
C ASN A 187 -32.26 -18.27 -34.06
N ASP A 188 -32.25 -18.68 -32.79
CA ASP A 188 -33.26 -19.64 -32.37
C ASP A 188 -33.40 -19.70 -30.83
N LYS A 189 -34.65 -19.80 -30.47
CA LYS A 189 -35.27 -19.92 -29.16
C LYS A 189 -34.85 -21.23 -28.46
N ALA A 190 -34.61 -21.16 -27.16
CA ALA A 190 -35.00 -22.23 -26.26
C ALA A 190 -35.46 -21.64 -24.93
N HIS A 191 -36.75 -21.64 -24.76
CA HIS A 191 -37.44 -21.56 -23.48
C HIS A 191 -36.98 -22.75 -22.61
N GLY A 192 -36.62 -22.47 -21.37
CA GLY A 192 -36.48 -23.42 -20.31
C GLY A 192 -37.06 -22.82 -19.05
N GLU A 193 -38.36 -23.00 -18.89
CA GLU A 193 -39.04 -22.83 -17.61
C GLU A 193 -38.41 -23.76 -16.58
N MET A 194 -38.05 -23.22 -15.44
CA MET A 194 -37.92 -24.00 -14.22
C MET A 194 -38.85 -23.44 -13.17
N MET A 195 -39.82 -24.27 -12.89
CA MET A 195 -40.88 -24.14 -11.91
C MET A 195 -40.33 -23.88 -10.49
N MET A 196 -41.05 -23.01 -9.81
CA MET A 196 -41.12 -22.95 -8.37
C MET A 196 -42.03 -24.08 -7.88
N ASP A 197 -41.52 -24.83 -6.92
CA ASP A 197 -42.28 -25.58 -5.91
C ASP A 197 -41.50 -25.40 -4.61
N GLY A 198 -41.99 -24.95 -3.54
CA GLY A 198 -43.27 -25.20 -2.89
C GLY A 198 -42.94 -25.78 -1.51
N ALA A 199 -43.09 -24.92 -0.50
CA ALA A 199 -43.50 -25.23 0.87
C ALA A 199 -43.00 -26.50 1.58
N GLY A 200 -42.48 -26.29 2.80
CA GLY A 200 -42.28 -27.35 3.78
C GLY A 200 -41.86 -26.84 5.15
N SER A 201 -42.85 -26.40 5.91
CA SER A 201 -42.84 -26.15 7.35
C SER A 201 -42.23 -27.30 8.15
N GLY A 202 -41.47 -26.97 9.20
CA GLY A 202 -41.06 -27.94 10.22
C GLY A 202 -40.54 -27.23 11.47
N MET A 203 -41.44 -26.74 12.31
CA MET A 203 -41.19 -26.47 13.73
C MET A 203 -40.87 -27.80 14.43
N SER A 204 -39.77 -27.85 15.18
CA SER A 204 -39.69 -28.74 16.36
C SER A 204 -38.92 -28.05 17.46
N LYS A 205 -39.65 -27.77 18.54
CA LYS A 205 -39.16 -27.53 19.90
C LYS A 205 -38.60 -28.83 20.43
N MET A 206 -37.55 -28.76 21.22
CA MET A 206 -37.44 -29.45 22.53
C MET A 206 -36.05 -29.27 23.13
N SER A 207 -36.06 -28.81 24.26
CA SER A 207 -35.42 -28.99 25.56
C SER A 207 -34.07 -28.38 25.75
#